data_9ac98bfbc0c6561b9e9da6d3c2f5b3f1
#
_entry.id   9ac98bfbc0c6561b9e9da6d3c2f5b3f1
#
_cell.length_a   1.000
_cell.length_b   1.000
_cell.length_c   1.000
_cell.angle_alpha   90.00
_cell.angle_beta   90.00
_cell.angle_gamma   90.00
#
_symmetry.space_group_name_H-M   'P 1'
#
loop_
_entity.id
_entity.type
_entity.pdbx_description
1 polymer ?
#
loop_
_entity_poly.entity_id
_entity_poly.type
_entity_poly.pdbx_seq_one_letter_code
_entity_poly.pdbx_strand_id
1 'polypeptide(L)'
;MENRNREDANRTVGQLPDFEGTEDSDSDGDEDMSREDRSLAATVDQIRLQAAVVQMDEEGVEVFEGGADEGPPIVGSRIENVHIAQQYIQGISSATLDNGTLDEEVVDRLRNPIEGEVDISDPDIRLSLNIFLACSRASEATYNSVCDGIRRRFPGIDILSHYLAKKSVERISGVVSVVDDMCINSCQAFTGPLADCTTCTECGEARYNEVQGKKPTPRQQMCTIPLGPQIQALQRSKIGATSMLYRDRKTREILEDLEMDTDPVYDDIFSGSEFLDFAEQVQLGPNDTTVTLSLDGAQLYQNKKSDTWIAIWIINDYDPTTRYKKKHVLPALVIPGPNKPKNVDSFMYRSLHHLSALQRENEGRGL
;
A
#
# COMPACT_ATOMS: atom_id res chain seq x y z
N MET A 1 -65.96 -12.40 42.31
CA MET A 1 -65.88 -10.96 41.99
C MET A 1 -64.42 -10.64 41.82
N GLU A 2 -63.79 -10.27 40.67
CA GLU A 2 -64.34 -9.96 39.37
C GLU A 2 -63.23 -10.21 38.36
N ASN A 3 -63.60 -10.79 37.23
CA ASN A 3 -62.82 -10.81 35.98
C ASN A 3 -62.42 -9.41 35.53
N ARG A 4 -61.20 -9.29 34.99
CA ARG A 4 -61.00 -8.44 33.80
C ARG A 4 -59.68 -8.75 33.09
N ASN A 5 -59.83 -9.30 31.93
CA ASN A 5 -59.22 -9.01 30.62
C ASN A 5 -57.71 -9.22 30.45
N ARG A 6 -57.40 -10.35 29.84
CA ARG A 6 -56.35 -10.50 28.84
C ARG A 6 -56.85 -9.87 27.56
N GLU A 7 -56.19 -8.83 27.08
CA GLU A 7 -56.25 -8.41 25.68
C GLU A 7 -54.86 -8.03 25.22
N ASP A 8 -54.40 -8.76 24.26
CA ASP A 8 -53.61 -8.45 23.09
C ASP A 8 -52.51 -7.37 23.15
N ALA A 9 -51.27 -7.82 23.10
CA ALA A 9 -50.22 -7.05 22.48
C ALA A 9 -49.45 -7.90 21.48
N ASN A 10 -50.12 -8.21 20.38
CA ASN A 10 -49.50 -8.59 19.14
C ASN A 10 -48.94 -7.31 18.50
N ARG A 11 -47.67 -6.99 18.71
CA ARG A 11 -47.00 -5.88 18.05
C ARG A 11 -46.04 -6.40 17.01
N THR A 12 -46.52 -6.35 15.80
CA THR A 12 -45.90 -6.34 14.49
C THR A 12 -44.41 -6.00 14.53
N VAL A 13 -43.63 -6.94 14.05
CA VAL A 13 -42.24 -6.73 13.63
C VAL A 13 -42.27 -5.76 12.45
N GLY A 14 -41.81 -4.54 12.68
CA GLY A 14 -41.65 -3.54 11.64
C GLY A 14 -40.58 -3.98 10.62
N GLN A 15 -41.01 -4.12 9.39
CA GLN A 15 -40.14 -4.25 8.24
C GLN A 15 -39.26 -3.01 8.14
N LEU A 16 -37.93 -3.22 7.98
CA LEU A 16 -37.00 -2.22 7.57
C LEU A 16 -37.30 -1.78 6.12
N PRO A 17 -37.25 -0.49 5.80
CA PRO A 17 -37.48 -0.04 4.44
C PRO A 17 -36.36 -0.52 3.51
N ASP A 18 -36.77 -1.07 2.38
CA ASP A 18 -35.92 -1.38 1.25
C ASP A 18 -35.28 -0.11 0.73
N PHE A 19 -33.96 -0.08 0.69
CA PHE A 19 -33.20 0.99 0.05
C PHE A 19 -33.21 0.71 -1.47
N GLU A 20 -34.14 1.35 -2.19
CA GLU A 20 -34.10 1.42 -3.64
C GLU A 20 -32.82 2.17 -4.06
N GLY A 21 -31.95 1.46 -4.78
CA GLY A 21 -30.79 2.04 -5.41
C GLY A 21 -31.25 2.95 -6.54
N THR A 22 -30.89 4.23 -6.46
CA THR A 22 -30.96 5.12 -7.63
C THR A 22 -29.90 4.69 -8.62
N GLU A 23 -30.35 4.24 -9.79
CA GLU A 23 -29.52 4.07 -10.98
C GLU A 23 -29.10 5.47 -11.45
N ASP A 24 -27.82 5.80 -11.21
CA ASP A 24 -27.22 6.97 -11.86
C ASP A 24 -26.94 6.58 -13.31
N SER A 25 -27.67 7.23 -14.20
CA SER A 25 -27.46 7.18 -15.65
C SER A 25 -26.17 7.92 -15.98
N ASP A 26 -25.11 7.19 -16.29
CA ASP A 26 -23.91 7.75 -16.90
C ASP A 26 -24.23 8.26 -18.30
N SER A 27 -24.21 9.58 -18.43
CA SER A 27 -24.19 10.26 -19.72
C SER A 27 -22.73 10.35 -20.18
N ASP A 28 -22.41 9.64 -21.26
CA ASP A 28 -21.15 9.79 -22.00
C ASP A 28 -21.00 11.26 -22.46
N GLY A 29 -20.18 12.02 -21.76
CA GLY A 29 -19.69 13.33 -22.17
C GLY A 29 -18.23 13.18 -22.56
N ASP A 30 -17.90 13.45 -23.82
CA ASP A 30 -16.53 13.67 -24.30
C ASP A 30 -15.91 14.82 -23.50
N GLU A 31 -15.22 14.50 -22.40
CA GLU A 31 -14.45 15.48 -21.64
C GLU A 31 -13.09 15.70 -22.30
N ASP A 32 -12.93 16.90 -22.86
CA ASP A 32 -11.66 17.43 -23.34
C ASP A 32 -10.60 17.35 -22.22
N MET A 33 -9.52 16.59 -22.46
CA MET A 33 -8.43 16.35 -21.51
C MET A 33 -7.94 17.64 -20.87
N SER A 34 -7.96 17.70 -19.55
CA SER A 34 -7.60 18.90 -18.79
C SER A 34 -6.13 19.31 -19.03
N ARG A 35 -5.83 20.58 -18.77
CA ARG A 35 -4.49 21.13 -18.92
C ARG A 35 -3.45 20.42 -18.03
N GLU A 36 -3.92 19.81 -16.94
CA GLU A 36 -3.09 19.04 -16.00
C GLU A 36 -2.77 17.65 -16.54
N ASP A 37 -3.71 16.98 -17.23
CA ASP A 37 -3.47 15.69 -17.87
C ASP A 37 -2.45 15.80 -19.01
N ARG A 38 -2.49 16.91 -19.75
CA ARG A 38 -1.45 17.23 -20.76
C ARG A 38 -0.08 17.49 -20.13
N SER A 39 -0.04 18.05 -18.90
CA SER A 39 1.21 18.26 -18.16
C SER A 39 1.81 16.93 -17.69
N LEU A 40 0.97 16.00 -17.24
CA LEU A 40 1.42 14.68 -16.81
C LEU A 40 1.94 13.84 -17.98
N ALA A 41 1.22 13.84 -19.11
CA ALA A 41 1.66 13.19 -20.34
C ALA A 41 3.00 13.75 -20.84
N ALA A 42 3.16 15.07 -20.83
CA ALA A 42 4.42 15.73 -21.20
C ALA A 42 5.58 15.36 -20.27
N THR A 43 5.31 15.15 -18.97
CA THR A 43 6.33 14.72 -18.00
C THR A 43 6.74 13.26 -18.21
N VAL A 44 5.79 12.38 -18.53
CA VAL A 44 6.06 10.97 -18.86
C VAL A 44 6.86 10.86 -20.17
N ASP A 45 6.50 11.66 -21.19
CA ASP A 45 7.24 11.69 -22.44
C ASP A 45 8.64 12.30 -22.28
N GLN A 46 8.82 13.25 -21.36
CA GLN A 46 10.13 13.82 -21.04
C GLN A 46 11.02 12.80 -20.31
N ILE A 47 10.45 11.97 -19.45
CA ILE A 47 11.16 10.86 -18.78
C ILE A 47 11.53 9.78 -19.81
N ARG A 48 10.63 9.45 -20.76
CA ARG A 48 10.92 8.53 -21.87
C ARG A 48 11.99 9.07 -22.80
N LEU A 49 11.98 10.37 -23.11
CA LEU A 49 13.00 11.02 -23.93
C LEU A 49 14.36 11.01 -23.21
N GLN A 50 14.40 11.22 -21.90
CA GLN A 50 15.64 11.15 -21.13
C GLN A 50 16.19 9.71 -21.04
N ALA A 51 15.34 8.71 -20.93
CA ALA A 51 15.73 7.30 -21.00
C ALA A 51 16.25 6.92 -22.41
N ALA A 52 15.62 7.45 -23.48
CA ALA A 52 16.06 7.23 -24.86
C ALA A 52 17.39 7.95 -25.20
N VAL A 53 17.66 9.12 -24.61
CA VAL A 53 18.91 9.84 -24.78
C VAL A 53 20.08 9.09 -24.13
N VAL A 54 19.85 8.36 -23.05
CA VAL A 54 20.87 7.49 -22.43
C VAL A 54 21.22 6.28 -23.31
N GLN A 55 20.30 5.85 -24.19
CA GLN A 55 20.54 4.73 -25.14
C GLN A 55 21.21 5.15 -26.45
N MET A 56 21.32 6.43 -26.76
CA MET A 56 21.87 6.90 -28.05
C MET A 56 23.39 7.19 -28.06
N ASP A 57 24.09 7.02 -26.94
CA ASP A 57 25.55 7.23 -26.86
C ASP A 57 26.37 5.92 -26.94
N GLU A 58 25.77 4.80 -27.33
CA GLU A 58 26.46 3.51 -27.52
C GLU A 58 26.84 3.25 -28.99
N GLU A 59 27.71 4.07 -29.54
CA GLU A 59 28.61 3.62 -30.64
C GLU A 59 30.05 3.65 -30.13
N GLY A 60 30.53 2.48 -29.69
CA GLY A 60 31.95 2.18 -29.54
C GLY A 60 32.47 1.88 -28.17
N VAL A 61 32.15 0.69 -27.62
CA VAL A 61 32.99 0.05 -26.58
C VAL A 61 33.07 -1.44 -26.83
N GLU A 62 34.30 -1.94 -26.93
CA GLU A 62 34.65 -3.36 -27.04
C GLU A 62 34.15 -4.16 -25.81
N VAL A 63 33.62 -5.35 -26.08
CA VAL A 63 33.12 -6.29 -25.09
C VAL A 63 34.28 -6.84 -24.25
N PHE A 64 34.28 -6.57 -22.95
CA PHE A 64 35.08 -7.30 -21.96
C PHE A 64 34.17 -8.30 -21.22
N GLU A 65 34.46 -9.59 -21.42
CA GLU A 65 33.85 -10.67 -20.62
C GLU A 65 34.46 -10.70 -19.21
N GLY A 66 33.58 -10.75 -18.19
CA GLY A 66 33.90 -11.33 -16.91
C GLY A 66 33.84 -10.41 -15.68
N GLY A 67 32.86 -10.61 -14.82
CA GLY A 67 32.85 -10.15 -13.41
C GLY A 67 31.52 -9.54 -13.03
N ALA A 68 31.01 -9.91 -11.84
CA ALA A 68 29.76 -9.43 -11.25
C ALA A 68 29.52 -7.93 -11.52
N ASP A 69 28.35 -7.66 -12.08
CA ASP A 69 27.93 -6.37 -12.60
C ASP A 69 27.75 -5.31 -11.47
N GLU A 70 28.84 -4.72 -11.04
CA GLU A 70 28.79 -3.41 -10.42
C GLU A 70 28.67 -2.41 -11.58
N GLY A 71 27.45 -1.91 -11.83
CA GLY A 71 27.20 -0.87 -12.83
C GLY A 71 28.20 0.30 -12.70
N PRO A 72 28.43 1.08 -13.77
CA PRO A 72 29.45 2.14 -13.77
C PRO A 72 29.23 3.10 -12.60
N PRO A 73 30.30 3.58 -11.94
CA PRO A 73 30.16 4.48 -10.81
C PRO A 73 29.39 5.72 -11.25
N ILE A 74 28.24 5.97 -10.62
CA ILE A 74 27.41 7.13 -10.89
C ILE A 74 28.23 8.36 -10.54
N VAL A 75 28.71 9.07 -11.56
CA VAL A 75 29.38 10.36 -11.37
C VAL A 75 28.35 11.33 -10.82
N GLY A 76 28.45 11.67 -9.54
CA GLY A 76 27.50 12.54 -8.85
C GLY A 76 27.34 13.88 -9.59
N SER A 77 26.10 14.27 -9.87
CA SER A 77 25.79 15.56 -10.45
C SER A 77 26.24 16.70 -9.52
N ARG A 78 26.69 17.81 -10.11
CA ARG A 78 27.00 19.04 -9.37
C ARG A 78 25.73 19.83 -9.00
N ILE A 79 24.60 19.48 -9.58
CA ILE A 79 23.29 20.06 -9.26
C ILE A 79 22.74 19.27 -8.09
N GLU A 80 22.54 19.91 -6.95
CA GLU A 80 22.16 19.27 -5.67
C GLU A 80 20.90 18.38 -5.79
N ASN A 81 19.85 18.89 -6.40
CA ASN A 81 18.61 18.11 -6.58
C ASN A 81 18.79 16.85 -7.43
N VAL A 82 19.62 16.93 -8.49
CA VAL A 82 19.92 15.77 -9.34
C VAL A 82 20.79 14.77 -8.56
N HIS A 83 21.73 15.26 -7.77
CA HIS A 83 22.55 14.41 -6.91
C HIS A 83 21.71 13.65 -5.87
N ILE A 84 20.77 14.32 -5.21
CA ILE A 84 19.81 13.70 -4.28
C ILE A 84 18.96 12.66 -5.00
N ALA A 85 18.44 12.95 -6.20
CA ALA A 85 17.67 11.98 -6.98
C ALA A 85 18.50 10.74 -7.35
N GLN A 86 19.77 10.92 -7.76
CA GLN A 86 20.69 9.81 -8.02
C GLN A 86 20.92 8.94 -6.76
N GLN A 87 21.03 9.55 -5.58
CA GLN A 87 21.15 8.80 -4.33
C GLN A 87 19.90 8.00 -3.98
N TYR A 88 18.69 8.52 -4.27
CA TYR A 88 17.44 7.75 -4.13
C TYR A 88 17.43 6.55 -5.08
N ILE A 89 17.76 6.75 -6.37
CA ILE A 89 17.85 5.68 -7.36
C ILE A 89 18.86 4.60 -6.90
N GLN A 90 20.05 5.01 -6.48
CA GLN A 90 21.08 4.10 -6.00
C GLN A 90 20.60 3.31 -4.76
N GLY A 91 19.96 3.99 -3.80
CA GLY A 91 19.40 3.33 -2.61
C GLY A 91 18.34 2.29 -2.97
N ILE A 92 17.44 2.59 -3.91
CA ILE A 92 16.44 1.65 -4.40
C ILE A 92 17.10 0.51 -5.20
N SER A 93 18.06 0.84 -6.07
CA SER A 93 18.79 -0.14 -6.89
C SER A 93 19.64 -1.10 -6.06
N SER A 94 20.08 -0.76 -4.86
CA SER A 94 20.84 -1.61 -3.94
C SER A 94 20.01 -2.14 -2.77
N ALA A 95 18.67 -2.00 -2.84
CA ALA A 95 17.79 -2.36 -1.75
C ALA A 95 17.81 -3.88 -1.47
N THR A 96 17.85 -4.24 -0.22
CA THR A 96 17.65 -5.59 0.31
C THR A 96 16.73 -5.52 1.53
N LEU A 97 16.17 -6.64 1.96
CA LEU A 97 15.39 -6.66 3.21
C LEU A 97 16.25 -6.32 4.43
N ASP A 98 17.55 -6.66 4.40
CA ASP A 98 18.48 -6.46 5.51
C ASP A 98 18.98 -5.00 5.64
N ASN A 99 19.03 -4.23 4.54
CA ASN A 99 19.39 -2.82 4.58
C ASN A 99 18.18 -1.87 4.62
N GLY A 100 16.97 -2.43 4.79
CA GLY A 100 15.72 -1.72 4.93
C GLY A 100 15.49 -1.17 6.34
N THR A 101 14.27 -0.78 6.61
CA THR A 101 13.82 -0.21 7.90
C THR A 101 12.91 -1.13 8.69
N LEU A 102 12.71 -2.36 8.20
CA LEU A 102 11.92 -3.34 8.91
C LEU A 102 12.73 -3.95 10.05
N ASP A 103 12.06 -4.21 11.17
CA ASP A 103 12.65 -4.94 12.28
C ASP A 103 13.03 -6.35 11.84
N GLU A 104 14.09 -6.90 12.43
CA GLU A 104 14.61 -8.25 12.12
C GLU A 104 13.53 -9.34 12.22
N GLU A 105 12.63 -9.24 13.21
CA GLU A 105 11.49 -10.17 13.36
C GLU A 105 10.54 -10.13 12.16
N VAL A 106 10.30 -8.93 11.59
CA VAL A 106 9.44 -8.77 10.41
C VAL A 106 10.12 -9.32 9.16
N VAL A 107 11.43 -9.08 9.02
CA VAL A 107 12.24 -9.62 7.90
C VAL A 107 12.29 -11.15 7.97
N ASP A 108 12.55 -11.71 9.17
CA ASP A 108 12.53 -13.18 9.35
C ASP A 108 11.17 -13.77 8.99
N ARG A 109 10.09 -13.11 9.39
CA ARG A 109 8.74 -13.55 9.05
C ARG A 109 8.41 -13.44 7.55
N LEU A 110 8.99 -12.48 6.83
CA LEU A 110 8.86 -12.40 5.38
C LEU A 110 9.57 -13.57 4.70
N ARG A 111 10.73 -13.98 5.21
CA ARG A 111 11.51 -15.11 4.70
C ARG A 111 10.95 -16.47 5.11
N ASN A 112 10.38 -16.54 6.31
CA ASN A 112 9.82 -17.72 6.93
C ASN A 112 8.36 -17.49 7.32
N PRO A 113 7.41 -17.49 6.34
CA PRO A 113 6.01 -17.23 6.61
C PRO A 113 5.44 -18.21 7.64
N ILE A 114 4.57 -17.73 8.52
CA ILE A 114 3.86 -18.60 9.47
C ILE A 114 2.93 -19.51 8.68
N GLU A 115 3.18 -20.79 8.73
CA GLU A 115 2.32 -21.83 8.15
C GLU A 115 1.16 -22.17 9.10
N GLY A 116 0.01 -22.50 8.52
CA GLY A 116 -1.15 -22.95 9.26
C GLY A 116 -2.08 -21.84 9.80
N GLU A 117 -3.09 -22.29 10.54
CA GLU A 117 -4.09 -21.43 11.12
C GLU A 117 -3.56 -20.72 12.38
N VAL A 118 -3.95 -19.47 12.56
CA VAL A 118 -3.63 -18.72 13.78
C VAL A 118 -4.48 -19.25 14.92
N ASP A 119 -3.82 -19.60 16.02
CA ASP A 119 -4.55 -19.99 17.25
C ASP A 119 -5.20 -18.75 17.88
N ILE A 120 -6.51 -18.66 17.73
CA ILE A 120 -7.42 -17.72 18.39
C ILE A 120 -8.51 -18.48 19.16
N SER A 121 -8.13 -19.62 19.74
CA SER A 121 -9.05 -20.47 20.52
C SER A 121 -9.55 -19.81 21.79
N ASP A 122 -8.78 -18.86 22.37
CA ASP A 122 -9.20 -18.07 23.52
C ASP A 122 -10.46 -17.25 23.17
N PRO A 123 -11.60 -17.50 23.85
CA PRO A 123 -12.87 -16.86 23.54
C PRO A 123 -12.85 -15.34 23.80
N ASP A 124 -12.09 -14.86 24.79
CA ASP A 124 -12.05 -13.45 25.16
C ASP A 124 -11.18 -12.67 24.17
N ILE A 125 -10.06 -13.26 23.72
CA ILE A 125 -9.26 -12.71 22.62
C ILE A 125 -10.07 -12.67 21.34
N ARG A 126 -10.75 -13.75 20.98
CA ARG A 126 -11.61 -13.82 19.77
C ARG A 126 -12.70 -12.75 19.80
N LEU A 127 -13.38 -12.60 20.95
CA LEU A 127 -14.39 -11.57 21.12
C LEU A 127 -13.81 -10.17 20.97
N SER A 128 -12.64 -9.91 21.59
CA SER A 128 -11.94 -8.64 21.50
C SER A 128 -11.60 -8.26 20.06
N LEU A 129 -11.09 -9.21 19.27
CA LEU A 129 -10.77 -9.02 17.85
C LEU A 129 -12.04 -8.79 17.02
N ASN A 130 -13.12 -9.52 17.27
CA ASN A 130 -14.39 -9.32 16.58
C ASN A 130 -14.96 -7.91 16.84
N ILE A 131 -14.91 -7.44 18.09
CA ILE A 131 -15.34 -6.07 18.44
C ILE A 131 -14.44 -5.04 17.74
N PHE A 132 -13.12 -5.25 17.75
CA PHE A 132 -12.16 -4.35 17.11
C PHE A 132 -12.43 -4.22 15.60
N LEU A 133 -12.65 -5.32 14.90
CA LEU A 133 -12.97 -5.33 13.48
C LEU A 133 -14.34 -4.69 13.19
N ALA A 134 -15.35 -4.97 14.01
CA ALA A 134 -16.67 -4.35 13.89
C ALA A 134 -16.62 -2.83 14.12
N CYS A 135 -15.76 -2.37 15.04
CA CYS A 135 -15.53 -0.95 15.33
C CYS A 135 -14.48 -0.28 14.42
N SER A 136 -14.00 -0.94 13.35
CA SER A 136 -12.93 -0.44 12.48
C SER A 136 -13.23 0.93 11.82
N ARG A 137 -14.50 1.34 11.74
CA ARG A 137 -14.94 2.65 11.22
C ARG A 137 -15.39 3.61 12.32
N ALA A 138 -15.31 3.19 13.57
CA ALA A 138 -15.73 3.96 14.73
C ALA A 138 -14.51 4.55 15.47
N SER A 139 -14.77 5.46 16.41
CA SER A 139 -13.72 5.99 17.25
C SER A 139 -13.25 4.96 18.30
N GLU A 140 -12.03 5.14 18.81
CA GLU A 140 -11.54 4.37 19.97
C GLU A 140 -12.48 4.49 21.17
N ALA A 141 -13.09 5.65 21.38
CA ALA A 141 -14.07 5.87 22.43
C ALA A 141 -15.30 4.96 22.25
N THR A 142 -15.74 4.71 21.02
CA THR A 142 -16.82 3.77 20.72
C THR A 142 -16.42 2.33 21.08
N TYR A 143 -15.22 1.90 20.68
CA TYR A 143 -14.70 0.59 21.06
C TYR A 143 -14.68 0.42 22.58
N ASN A 144 -14.11 1.38 23.31
CA ASN A 144 -14.03 1.35 24.77
C ASN A 144 -15.42 1.30 25.41
N SER A 145 -16.37 2.08 24.91
CA SER A 145 -17.76 2.09 25.42
C SER A 145 -18.47 0.72 25.24
N VAL A 146 -18.26 0.06 24.09
CA VAL A 146 -18.78 -1.30 23.85
C VAL A 146 -18.16 -2.30 24.81
N CYS A 147 -16.83 -2.28 24.97
CA CYS A 147 -16.11 -3.15 25.89
C CYS A 147 -16.57 -2.97 27.33
N ASP A 148 -16.79 -1.73 27.78
CA ASP A 148 -17.28 -1.42 29.13
C ASP A 148 -18.72 -1.90 29.34
N GLY A 149 -19.56 -1.84 28.30
CA GLY A 149 -20.89 -2.41 28.33
C GLY A 149 -20.87 -3.93 28.57
N ILE A 150 -19.98 -4.63 27.88
CA ILE A 150 -19.82 -6.08 28.00
C ILE A 150 -19.23 -6.45 29.34
N ARG A 151 -18.20 -5.76 29.84
CA ARG A 151 -17.61 -6.00 31.17
C ARG A 151 -18.65 -5.81 32.30
N ARG A 152 -19.53 -4.81 32.18
CA ARG A 152 -20.64 -4.63 33.16
C ARG A 152 -21.61 -5.81 33.18
N ARG A 153 -21.89 -6.41 32.02
CA ARG A 153 -22.82 -7.54 31.93
C ARG A 153 -22.18 -8.88 32.31
N PHE A 154 -20.90 -9.04 32.01
CA PHE A 154 -20.14 -10.25 32.22
C PHE A 154 -18.88 -9.94 33.06
N PRO A 155 -19.03 -9.84 34.41
CA PRO A 155 -17.88 -9.61 35.28
C PRO A 155 -16.91 -10.78 35.19
N GLY A 156 -15.62 -10.46 34.96
CA GLY A 156 -14.54 -11.47 34.84
C GLY A 156 -14.15 -11.82 33.41
N ILE A 157 -14.84 -11.26 32.42
CA ILE A 157 -14.39 -11.36 31.01
C ILE A 157 -13.14 -10.51 30.80
N ASP A 158 -12.12 -11.07 30.12
CA ASP A 158 -10.85 -10.37 29.82
C ASP A 158 -10.85 -9.83 28.38
N ILE A 159 -11.54 -8.70 28.18
CA ILE A 159 -11.54 -8.02 26.88
C ILE A 159 -10.32 -7.11 26.77
N LEU A 160 -9.58 -7.26 25.66
CA LEU A 160 -8.39 -6.44 25.34
C LEU A 160 -8.76 -4.94 25.27
N SER A 161 -7.82 -4.08 25.62
CA SER A 161 -7.91 -2.66 25.29
C SER A 161 -7.80 -2.45 23.78
N HIS A 162 -8.25 -1.31 23.25
CA HIS A 162 -8.12 -0.98 21.83
C HIS A 162 -6.65 -1.10 21.34
N TYR A 163 -5.70 -0.63 22.14
CA TYR A 163 -4.28 -0.76 21.85
C TYR A 163 -3.83 -2.24 21.77
N LEU A 164 -4.21 -3.08 22.73
CA LEU A 164 -3.81 -4.49 22.74
C LEU A 164 -4.50 -5.28 21.62
N ALA A 165 -5.75 -4.96 21.28
CA ALA A 165 -6.47 -5.55 20.16
C ALA A 165 -5.76 -5.21 18.82
N LYS A 166 -5.38 -3.93 18.64
CA LYS A 166 -4.58 -3.49 17.48
C LYS A 166 -3.25 -4.25 17.38
N LYS A 167 -2.51 -4.35 18.48
CA LYS A 167 -1.25 -5.10 18.54
C LYS A 167 -1.44 -6.60 18.26
N SER A 168 -2.53 -7.18 18.69
CA SER A 168 -2.87 -8.57 18.37
C SER A 168 -3.13 -8.75 16.88
N VAL A 169 -3.85 -7.82 16.23
CA VAL A 169 -4.06 -7.85 14.77
C VAL A 169 -2.73 -7.71 14.03
N GLU A 170 -1.86 -6.77 14.43
CA GLU A 170 -0.52 -6.60 13.85
C GLU A 170 0.29 -7.91 13.96
N ARG A 171 0.32 -8.53 15.14
CA ARG A 171 1.01 -9.80 15.37
C ARG A 171 0.42 -10.95 14.55
N ILE A 172 -0.90 -11.05 14.46
CA ILE A 172 -1.59 -12.11 13.72
C ILE A 172 -1.36 -11.94 12.20
N SER A 173 -1.56 -10.75 11.67
CA SER A 173 -1.41 -10.48 10.24
C SER A 173 0.05 -10.40 9.80
N GLY A 174 0.95 -9.94 10.67
CA GLY A 174 2.32 -9.56 10.33
C GLY A 174 2.41 -8.19 9.66
N VAL A 175 1.28 -7.54 9.42
CA VAL A 175 1.25 -6.22 8.81
C VAL A 175 1.68 -5.18 9.85
N VAL A 176 2.75 -4.48 9.54
CA VAL A 176 3.33 -3.42 10.38
C VAL A 176 3.27 -2.10 9.65
N SER A 177 3.46 -1.02 10.40
CA SER A 177 3.62 0.32 9.85
C SER A 177 4.97 0.90 10.25
N VAL A 178 5.65 1.52 9.29
CA VAL A 178 6.88 2.29 9.51
C VAL A 178 6.50 3.76 9.58
N VAL A 179 7.00 4.45 10.61
CA VAL A 179 6.72 5.87 10.83
C VAL A 179 8.01 6.64 10.60
N ASP A 180 7.98 7.58 9.65
CA ASP A 180 9.10 8.47 9.35
C ASP A 180 8.73 9.93 9.67
N ASP A 181 9.73 10.71 10.06
CA ASP A 181 9.55 12.14 10.27
C ASP A 181 9.41 12.85 8.92
N MET A 182 8.60 13.90 8.91
CA MET A 182 8.39 14.73 7.72
C MET A 182 8.35 16.21 8.06
N CYS A 183 8.53 17.05 7.06
CA CYS A 183 8.39 18.49 7.19
C CYS A 183 6.96 18.87 7.60
N ILE A 184 6.82 19.77 8.56
CA ILE A 184 5.53 20.29 9.04
C ILE A 184 4.67 20.90 7.92
N ASN A 185 5.31 21.40 6.85
CA ASN A 185 4.66 21.94 5.66
C ASN A 185 4.46 20.90 4.54
N SER A 186 4.64 19.60 4.84
CA SER A 186 4.51 18.47 3.89
C SER A 186 5.44 18.57 2.67
N CYS A 187 6.58 19.29 2.74
CA CYS A 187 7.47 19.45 1.61
C CYS A 187 8.23 18.16 1.28
N GLN A 188 8.79 17.49 2.29
CA GLN A 188 9.61 16.28 2.18
C GLN A 188 9.48 15.38 3.41
N ALA A 189 9.78 14.09 3.25
CA ALA A 189 10.08 13.18 4.33
C ALA A 189 11.60 13.16 4.61
N PHE A 190 11.97 12.82 5.84
CA PHE A 190 13.36 12.64 6.23
C PHE A 190 13.77 11.17 6.08
N THR A 191 13.85 10.72 4.81
CA THR A 191 14.13 9.33 4.43
C THR A 191 15.28 9.26 3.41
N GLY A 192 15.89 8.11 3.26
CA GLY A 192 17.00 7.90 2.32
C GLY A 192 18.11 8.93 2.49
N PRO A 193 18.54 9.62 1.43
CA PRO A 193 19.60 10.62 1.51
C PRO A 193 19.26 11.82 2.41
N LEU A 194 18.01 12.04 2.75
CA LEU A 194 17.57 13.12 3.64
C LEU A 194 17.36 12.66 5.10
N ALA A 195 17.68 11.42 5.43
CA ALA A 195 17.41 10.82 6.75
C ALA A 195 18.08 11.58 7.91
N ASP A 196 19.28 12.09 7.69
CA ASP A 196 20.07 12.79 8.70
C ASP A 196 19.82 14.31 8.75
N CYS A 197 18.98 14.84 7.85
CA CYS A 197 18.66 16.26 7.84
C CYS A 197 17.85 16.66 9.09
N THR A 198 18.23 17.77 9.71
CA THR A 198 17.52 18.36 10.85
C THR A 198 16.58 19.49 10.44
N THR A 199 16.65 19.95 9.19
CA THR A 199 15.83 20.98 8.57
C THR A 199 15.36 20.55 7.21
N CYS A 200 14.21 21.05 6.80
CA CYS A 200 13.67 20.81 5.46
C CYS A 200 14.49 21.55 4.40
N THR A 201 14.96 20.84 3.38
CA THR A 201 15.74 21.43 2.26
C THR A 201 14.90 22.34 1.38
N GLU A 202 13.56 22.14 1.35
CA GLU A 202 12.62 22.89 0.53
C GLU A 202 12.14 24.21 1.15
N CYS A 203 11.99 24.27 2.48
CA CYS A 203 11.40 25.45 3.14
C CYS A 203 12.16 25.92 4.41
N GLY A 204 13.24 25.23 4.79
CA GLY A 204 14.05 25.59 5.95
C GLY A 204 13.45 25.30 7.32
N GLU A 205 12.23 24.77 7.40
CA GLU A 205 11.57 24.44 8.68
C GLU A 205 12.31 23.31 9.41
N ALA A 206 12.41 23.47 10.74
CA ALA A 206 13.05 22.46 11.59
C ALA A 206 12.24 21.15 11.63
N ARG A 207 12.95 20.01 11.68
CA ARG A 207 12.36 18.66 11.83
C ARG A 207 11.76 18.45 13.20
N TYR A 208 12.38 18.99 14.24
CA TYR A 208 12.02 18.74 15.64
C TYR A 208 11.52 19.99 16.35
N ASN A 209 10.71 19.77 17.39
CA ASN A 209 10.42 20.78 18.39
C ASN A 209 11.56 20.80 19.41
N GLU A 210 12.14 21.98 19.62
CA GLU A 210 13.12 22.19 20.67
C GLU A 210 12.40 22.49 22.00
N VAL A 211 12.45 21.55 22.93
CA VAL A 211 11.94 21.74 24.29
C VAL A 211 13.12 21.59 25.25
N GLN A 212 13.47 22.67 25.96
CA GLN A 212 14.57 22.64 26.93
C GLN A 212 14.43 21.45 27.90
N GLY A 213 15.49 20.65 28.01
CA GLY A 213 15.55 19.52 28.94
C GLY A 213 14.75 18.29 28.58
N LYS A 214 14.15 18.22 27.37
CA LYS A 214 13.43 17.03 26.85
C LYS A 214 14.06 16.54 25.57
N LYS A 215 13.88 15.25 25.28
CA LYS A 215 14.24 14.65 23.98
C LYS A 215 13.49 15.38 22.86
N PRO A 216 14.16 15.78 21.77
CA PRO A 216 13.49 16.39 20.62
C PRO A 216 12.37 15.49 20.11
N THR A 217 11.21 16.08 19.83
CA THR A 217 10.06 15.38 19.27
C THR A 217 9.83 15.82 17.85
N PRO A 218 9.54 14.90 16.90
CA PRO A 218 9.20 15.25 15.53
C PRO A 218 8.00 16.20 15.47
N ARG A 219 8.05 17.18 14.58
CA ARG A 219 6.94 18.13 14.40
C ARG A 219 5.79 17.54 13.60
N GLN A 220 6.10 16.63 12.67
CA GLN A 220 5.14 15.92 11.85
C GLN A 220 5.73 14.56 11.46
N GLN A 221 4.86 13.57 11.27
CA GLN A 221 5.24 12.23 10.86
C GLN A 221 4.30 11.70 9.78
N MET A 222 4.81 10.82 8.93
CA MET A 222 4.08 10.04 7.94
C MET A 222 4.12 8.56 8.29
N CYS A 223 3.25 7.78 7.66
CA CYS A 223 3.17 6.35 7.87
C CYS A 223 3.30 5.61 6.54
N THR A 224 4.20 4.64 6.47
CA THR A 224 4.36 3.70 5.35
C THR A 224 3.94 2.31 5.80
N ILE A 225 3.17 1.61 4.98
CA ILE A 225 2.76 0.22 5.22
C ILE A 225 3.43 -0.67 4.16
N PRO A 226 4.45 -1.45 4.53
CA PRO A 226 5.20 -2.31 3.61
C PRO A 226 4.32 -3.31 2.88
N LEU A 227 4.59 -3.54 1.60
CA LEU A 227 3.77 -4.39 0.73
C LEU A 227 3.87 -5.88 1.09
N GLY A 228 5.08 -6.40 1.32
CA GLY A 228 5.32 -7.83 1.53
C GLY A 228 4.46 -8.45 2.64
N PRO A 229 4.43 -7.88 3.86
CA PRO A 229 3.57 -8.38 4.93
C PRO A 229 2.08 -8.37 4.58
N GLN A 230 1.62 -7.40 3.77
CA GLN A 230 0.23 -7.33 3.34
C GLN A 230 -0.11 -8.45 2.36
N ILE A 231 0.77 -8.72 1.37
CA ILE A 231 0.60 -9.84 0.43
C ILE A 231 0.59 -11.17 1.18
N GLN A 232 1.56 -11.38 2.09
CA GLN A 232 1.60 -12.60 2.90
C GLN A 232 0.31 -12.81 3.71
N ALA A 233 -0.22 -11.74 4.32
CA ALA A 233 -1.47 -11.81 5.06
C ALA A 233 -2.67 -12.23 4.18
N LEU A 234 -2.72 -11.75 2.94
CA LEU A 234 -3.76 -12.11 1.97
C LEU A 234 -3.63 -13.57 1.51
N GLN A 235 -2.41 -14.02 1.23
CA GLN A 235 -2.14 -15.37 0.74
C GLN A 235 -2.30 -16.46 1.82
N ARG A 236 -2.30 -16.10 3.11
CA ARG A 236 -2.46 -17.08 4.21
C ARG A 236 -3.76 -17.85 4.18
N SER A 237 -4.84 -17.30 3.65
CA SER A 237 -6.10 -18.00 3.51
C SER A 237 -6.20 -18.67 2.14
N LYS A 238 -6.76 -19.89 2.09
CA LYS A 238 -7.02 -20.60 0.82
C LYS A 238 -7.84 -19.74 -0.14
N ILE A 239 -8.84 -19.01 0.38
CA ILE A 239 -9.69 -18.12 -0.43
C ILE A 239 -8.86 -16.98 -1.00
N GLY A 240 -8.02 -16.32 -0.16
CA GLY A 240 -7.14 -15.23 -0.59
C GLY A 240 -6.15 -15.68 -1.65
N ALA A 241 -5.41 -16.76 -1.41
CA ALA A 241 -4.45 -17.31 -2.35
C ALA A 241 -5.12 -17.69 -3.69
N THR A 242 -6.26 -18.40 -3.66
CA THR A 242 -6.98 -18.78 -4.89
C THR A 242 -7.48 -17.56 -5.66
N SER A 243 -7.91 -16.51 -4.96
CA SER A 243 -8.40 -15.28 -5.60
C SER A 243 -7.30 -14.51 -6.33
N MET A 244 -6.02 -14.71 -5.98
CA MET A 244 -4.85 -14.09 -6.61
C MET A 244 -4.32 -14.90 -7.83
N LEU A 245 -4.99 -15.95 -8.25
CA LEU A 245 -4.62 -16.74 -9.43
C LEU A 245 -5.27 -16.25 -10.74
N TYR A 246 -5.97 -15.11 -10.70
CA TYR A 246 -6.67 -14.62 -11.89
C TYR A 246 -5.70 -14.29 -13.04
N ARG A 247 -4.60 -13.59 -12.76
CA ARG A 247 -3.59 -13.24 -13.77
C ARG A 247 -3.07 -14.49 -14.49
N ASP A 248 -2.58 -15.48 -13.73
CA ASP A 248 -2.02 -16.70 -14.29
C ASP A 248 -3.05 -17.45 -15.17
N ARG A 249 -4.28 -17.56 -14.71
CA ARG A 249 -5.36 -18.18 -15.47
C ARG A 249 -5.65 -17.40 -16.77
N LYS A 250 -5.81 -16.07 -16.67
CA LYS A 250 -6.13 -15.22 -17.83
C LYS A 250 -5.00 -15.20 -18.86
N THR A 251 -3.75 -15.13 -18.43
CA THR A 251 -2.60 -15.20 -19.33
C THR A 251 -2.55 -16.53 -20.06
N ARG A 252 -2.84 -17.64 -19.38
CA ARG A 252 -2.89 -18.96 -20.00
C ARG A 252 -4.02 -19.07 -21.03
N GLU A 253 -5.22 -18.59 -20.73
CA GLU A 253 -6.33 -18.52 -21.68
C GLU A 253 -5.95 -17.74 -22.95
N ILE A 254 -5.30 -16.58 -22.81
CA ILE A 254 -4.87 -15.75 -23.94
C ILE A 254 -3.82 -16.47 -24.80
N LEU A 255 -2.85 -17.14 -24.18
CA LEU A 255 -1.83 -17.90 -24.92
C LEU A 255 -2.45 -19.08 -25.66
N GLU A 256 -3.42 -19.80 -25.08
CA GLU A 256 -4.18 -20.88 -25.71
C GLU A 256 -4.99 -20.37 -26.92
N ASP A 257 -5.65 -19.21 -26.80
CA ASP A 257 -6.38 -18.57 -27.91
C ASP A 257 -5.43 -18.22 -29.07
N LEU A 258 -4.28 -17.64 -28.77
CA LEU A 258 -3.27 -17.29 -29.78
C LEU A 258 -2.69 -18.55 -30.48
N GLU A 259 -2.45 -19.63 -29.75
CA GLU A 259 -2.00 -20.92 -30.33
C GLU A 259 -3.05 -21.55 -31.25
N MET A 260 -4.35 -21.33 -30.97
CA MET A 260 -5.47 -21.80 -31.77
C MET A 260 -5.83 -20.87 -32.95
N ASP A 261 -5.06 -19.82 -33.21
CA ASP A 261 -5.33 -18.78 -34.20
C ASP A 261 -6.71 -18.12 -33.97
N THR A 262 -7.10 -18.00 -32.70
CA THR A 262 -8.32 -17.35 -32.24
C THR A 262 -7.97 -15.97 -31.69
N ASP A 263 -8.72 -14.95 -32.09
CA ASP A 263 -8.51 -13.60 -31.56
C ASP A 263 -8.82 -13.56 -30.05
N PRO A 264 -7.85 -13.19 -29.18
CA PRO A 264 -8.11 -13.10 -27.75
C PRO A 264 -9.05 -11.94 -27.41
N VAL A 265 -9.81 -12.09 -26.33
CA VAL A 265 -10.67 -11.00 -25.83
C VAL A 265 -9.81 -9.99 -25.06
N TYR A 266 -9.80 -8.74 -25.53
CA TYR A 266 -9.08 -7.63 -24.89
C TYR A 266 -9.95 -6.97 -23.81
N ASP A 267 -10.02 -7.57 -22.63
CA ASP A 267 -10.89 -7.17 -21.52
C ASP A 267 -10.10 -6.80 -20.23
N ASP A 268 -8.79 -6.97 -20.24
CA ASP A 268 -7.91 -6.61 -19.11
C ASP A 268 -6.49 -6.26 -19.60
N ILE A 269 -5.69 -5.68 -18.72
CA ILE A 269 -4.27 -5.34 -18.96
C ILE A 269 -3.45 -6.57 -19.41
N PHE A 270 -3.84 -7.77 -19.00
CA PHE A 270 -3.13 -9.02 -19.29
C PHE A 270 -3.26 -9.47 -20.76
N SER A 271 -4.22 -8.94 -21.52
CA SER A 271 -4.36 -9.20 -22.94
C SER A 271 -3.56 -8.24 -23.83
N GLY A 272 -2.89 -7.26 -23.25
CA GLY A 272 -2.00 -6.35 -23.99
C GLY A 272 -0.67 -7.00 -24.37
N SER A 273 -0.21 -6.78 -25.62
CA SER A 273 1.08 -7.29 -26.11
C SER A 273 2.24 -6.84 -25.23
N GLU A 274 2.27 -5.58 -24.81
CA GLU A 274 3.28 -5.03 -23.90
C GLU A 274 3.39 -5.81 -22.58
N PHE A 275 2.26 -6.28 -22.03
CA PHE A 275 2.27 -7.11 -20.83
C PHE A 275 2.82 -8.51 -21.11
N LEU A 276 2.44 -9.12 -22.23
CA LEU A 276 2.91 -10.45 -22.60
C LEU A 276 4.41 -10.45 -22.86
N ASP A 277 4.92 -9.47 -23.61
CA ASP A 277 6.34 -9.28 -23.88
C ASP A 277 7.13 -9.05 -22.58
N PHE A 278 6.60 -8.21 -21.68
CA PHE A 278 7.21 -8.00 -20.37
C PHE A 278 7.22 -9.28 -19.52
N ALA A 279 6.10 -10.00 -19.47
CA ALA A 279 5.98 -11.22 -18.69
C ALA A 279 6.96 -12.30 -19.15
N GLU A 280 7.18 -12.41 -20.47
CA GLU A 280 8.20 -13.31 -21.04
C GLU A 280 9.62 -12.84 -20.70
N GLN A 281 9.90 -11.53 -20.87
CA GLN A 281 11.22 -10.96 -20.57
C GLN A 281 11.66 -11.19 -19.12
N VAL A 282 10.76 -11.00 -18.14
CA VAL A 282 11.05 -11.19 -16.72
C VAL A 282 10.77 -12.60 -16.21
N GLN A 283 10.32 -13.51 -17.09
CA GLN A 283 9.92 -14.88 -16.74
C GLN A 283 8.91 -14.92 -15.59
N LEU A 284 7.85 -14.10 -15.71
CA LEU A 284 6.84 -13.91 -14.66
C LEU A 284 6.15 -15.25 -14.32
N GLY A 285 6.41 -15.78 -13.14
CA GLY A 285 5.87 -17.05 -12.66
C GLY A 285 4.43 -16.94 -12.12
N PRO A 286 3.76 -18.08 -11.90
CA PRO A 286 2.38 -18.09 -11.39
C PRO A 286 2.23 -17.55 -9.97
N ASN A 287 3.30 -17.59 -9.17
CA ASN A 287 3.33 -17.10 -7.78
C ASN A 287 3.81 -15.66 -7.65
N ASP A 288 4.29 -15.04 -8.73
CA ASP A 288 4.65 -13.63 -8.72
C ASP A 288 3.40 -12.77 -8.62
N THR A 289 3.52 -11.64 -7.94
CA THR A 289 2.40 -10.71 -7.76
C THR A 289 2.64 -9.43 -8.51
N THR A 290 1.71 -9.09 -9.40
CA THR A 290 1.74 -7.83 -10.15
C THR A 290 0.94 -6.76 -9.42
N VAL A 291 1.52 -5.58 -9.27
CA VAL A 291 0.90 -4.48 -8.52
C VAL A 291 0.93 -3.17 -9.29
N THR A 292 -0.12 -2.39 -9.12
CA THR A 292 -0.18 -0.99 -9.54
C THR A 292 -0.06 -0.10 -8.31
N LEU A 293 0.81 0.92 -8.37
CA LEU A 293 0.94 1.94 -7.35
C LEU A 293 0.23 3.22 -7.81
N SER A 294 -0.63 3.76 -6.97
CA SER A 294 -1.31 5.04 -7.20
C SER A 294 -1.09 5.97 -6.02
N LEU A 295 -0.79 7.22 -6.27
CA LEU A 295 -0.63 8.29 -5.27
C LEU A 295 -1.54 9.46 -5.62
N ASP A 296 -2.44 9.82 -4.72
CA ASP A 296 -3.36 10.92 -4.94
C ASP A 296 -3.62 11.71 -3.65
N GLY A 297 -4.04 12.97 -3.81
CA GLY A 297 -4.40 13.88 -2.74
C GLY A 297 -5.91 13.83 -2.45
N ALA A 298 -6.27 13.61 -1.19
CA ALA A 298 -7.65 13.59 -0.73
C ALA A 298 -7.91 14.67 0.30
N GLN A 299 -8.94 15.48 0.09
CA GLN A 299 -9.41 16.43 1.10
C GLN A 299 -10.35 15.71 2.09
N LEU A 300 -9.79 15.28 3.23
CA LEU A 300 -10.53 14.52 4.23
C LEU A 300 -11.39 15.37 5.16
N TYR A 301 -11.21 16.71 5.18
CA TYR A 301 -11.87 17.62 6.10
C TYR A 301 -12.67 18.69 5.36
N GLN A 302 -13.96 18.78 5.61
CA GLN A 302 -14.85 19.78 4.97
C GLN A 302 -14.47 21.23 5.30
N ASN A 303 -13.91 21.49 6.49
CA ASN A 303 -13.67 22.84 7.01
C ASN A 303 -12.19 23.22 7.11
N LYS A 304 -11.27 22.37 6.69
CA LYS A 304 -9.83 22.66 6.68
C LYS A 304 -9.29 22.39 5.29
N LYS A 305 -8.61 23.37 4.73
CA LYS A 305 -7.75 23.15 3.55
C LYS A 305 -6.51 22.37 4.02
N SER A 306 -6.65 21.06 4.09
CA SER A 306 -5.57 20.16 4.47
C SER A 306 -5.67 18.95 3.58
N ASP A 307 -4.80 18.88 2.59
CA ASP A 307 -4.72 17.76 1.67
C ASP A 307 -3.95 16.63 2.34
N THR A 308 -4.60 15.47 2.52
CA THR A 308 -3.91 14.25 2.90
C THR A 308 -3.58 13.48 1.63
N TRP A 309 -2.31 13.14 1.42
CA TRP A 309 -1.87 12.35 0.28
C TRP A 309 -1.79 10.89 0.67
N ILE A 310 -2.39 10.04 -0.14
CA ILE A 310 -2.50 8.60 0.13
C ILE A 310 -1.98 7.86 -1.09
N ALA A 311 -0.98 6.99 -0.88
CA ALA A 311 -0.62 6.00 -1.89
C ALA A 311 -1.25 4.66 -1.55
N ILE A 312 -1.66 3.95 -2.59
CA ILE A 312 -2.28 2.63 -2.51
C ILE A 312 -1.62 1.66 -3.49
N TRP A 313 -1.61 0.39 -3.10
CA TRP A 313 -1.30 -0.72 -3.97
C TRP A 313 -2.60 -1.39 -4.44
N ILE A 314 -2.68 -1.66 -5.72
CA ILE A 314 -3.73 -2.46 -6.33
C ILE A 314 -3.08 -3.75 -6.81
N ILE A 315 -3.54 -4.89 -6.34
CA ILE A 315 -3.06 -6.19 -6.77
C ILE A 315 -3.80 -6.56 -8.05
N ASN A 316 -3.08 -6.62 -9.17
CA ASN A 316 -3.65 -6.90 -10.47
C ASN A 316 -4.04 -8.37 -10.64
N ASP A 317 -3.46 -9.26 -9.84
CA ASP A 317 -3.75 -10.70 -9.83
C ASP A 317 -5.16 -11.07 -9.34
N TYR A 318 -5.93 -10.11 -8.82
CA TYR A 318 -7.35 -10.27 -8.58
C TYR A 318 -8.17 -10.04 -9.85
N ASP A 319 -9.32 -10.70 -9.93
CA ASP A 319 -10.33 -10.45 -10.95
C ASP A 319 -10.73 -8.96 -11.02
N PRO A 320 -10.83 -8.35 -12.22
CA PRO A 320 -11.16 -6.92 -12.41
C PRO A 320 -12.41 -6.46 -11.65
N THR A 321 -13.43 -7.33 -11.55
CA THR A 321 -14.69 -7.01 -10.84
C THR A 321 -14.51 -6.89 -9.33
N THR A 322 -13.38 -7.36 -8.79
CA THR A 322 -13.07 -7.36 -7.35
C THR A 322 -11.82 -6.58 -6.97
N ARG A 323 -10.90 -6.40 -7.88
CA ARG A 323 -9.58 -5.76 -7.74
C ARG A 323 -9.65 -4.40 -7.06
N TYR A 324 -10.62 -3.57 -7.45
CA TYR A 324 -10.79 -2.21 -6.94
C TYR A 324 -11.72 -2.10 -5.72
N LYS A 325 -12.25 -3.21 -5.21
CA LYS A 325 -13.07 -3.15 -3.99
C LYS A 325 -12.20 -2.77 -2.79
N LYS A 326 -12.73 -1.93 -1.91
CA LYS A 326 -12.04 -1.39 -0.72
C LYS A 326 -11.24 -2.44 0.07
N LYS A 327 -11.72 -3.67 0.17
CA LYS A 327 -11.05 -4.75 0.91
C LYS A 327 -9.81 -5.31 0.22
N HIS A 328 -9.61 -5.02 -1.08
CA HIS A 328 -8.49 -5.50 -1.88
C HIS A 328 -7.49 -4.39 -2.23
N VAL A 329 -7.85 -3.13 -1.98
CA VAL A 329 -6.96 -1.99 -2.13
C VAL A 329 -6.12 -1.86 -0.88
N LEU A 330 -4.80 -1.96 -1.01
CA LEU A 330 -3.88 -1.95 0.11
C LEU A 330 -3.28 -0.56 0.31
N PRO A 331 -3.22 -0.03 1.53
CA PRO A 331 -2.54 1.23 1.77
C PRO A 331 -1.01 1.04 1.61
N ALA A 332 -0.37 1.96 0.88
CA ALA A 332 1.08 2.02 0.75
C ALA A 332 1.69 3.04 1.73
N LEU A 333 1.16 4.26 1.72
CA LEU A 333 1.59 5.31 2.65
C LEU A 333 0.49 6.36 2.84
N VAL A 334 0.61 7.10 3.93
CA VAL A 334 -0.26 8.23 4.26
C VAL A 334 0.62 9.42 4.65
N ILE A 335 0.49 10.51 3.89
CA ILE A 335 1.18 11.78 4.11
C ILE A 335 0.14 12.78 4.62
N PRO A 336 0.16 13.14 5.90
CA PRO A 336 -0.75 14.16 6.40
C PRO A 336 -0.38 15.55 5.84
N GLY A 337 -1.42 16.36 5.53
CA GLY A 337 -1.24 17.75 5.09
C GLY A 337 -0.38 18.60 6.02
N PRO A 338 -0.27 19.93 5.79
CA PRO A 338 -1.30 20.76 5.19
C PRO A 338 -1.22 20.95 3.68
N ASN A 339 -0.09 20.69 3.04
CA ASN A 339 0.13 21.00 1.63
C ASN A 339 0.44 19.76 0.80
N LYS A 340 0.41 19.93 -0.51
CA LYS A 340 0.90 18.93 -1.48
C LYS A 340 2.40 18.65 -1.25
N PRO A 341 2.83 17.37 -1.26
CA PRO A 341 4.25 17.02 -1.25
C PRO A 341 5.02 17.70 -2.37
N LYS A 342 6.20 18.26 -2.07
CA LYS A 342 7.08 18.85 -3.07
C LYS A 342 8.12 17.85 -3.56
N ASN A 343 8.79 17.17 -2.63
CA ASN A 343 9.75 16.12 -2.92
C ASN A 343 9.08 14.75 -2.72
N VAL A 344 8.37 14.27 -3.75
CA VAL A 344 7.61 13.01 -3.73
C VAL A 344 8.53 11.82 -3.52
N ASP A 345 9.75 11.85 -4.07
CA ASP A 345 10.73 10.76 -3.96
C ASP A 345 11.05 10.44 -2.51
N SER A 346 11.19 11.46 -1.66
CA SER A 346 11.44 11.28 -0.24
C SER A 346 10.32 10.54 0.48
N PHE A 347 9.07 10.76 0.08
CA PHE A 347 7.90 10.07 0.66
C PHE A 347 7.76 8.64 0.15
N MET A 348 8.04 8.43 -1.14
CA MET A 348 7.90 7.13 -1.79
C MET A 348 9.07 6.17 -1.50
N TYR A 349 10.20 6.68 -1.05
CA TYR A 349 11.45 5.95 -0.89
C TYR A 349 11.28 4.62 -0.15
N ARG A 350 10.61 4.62 1.01
CA ARG A 350 10.41 3.40 1.82
C ARG A 350 9.63 2.33 1.06
N SER A 351 8.55 2.74 0.39
CA SER A 351 7.71 1.81 -0.38
C SER A 351 8.46 1.21 -1.57
N LEU A 352 9.20 2.04 -2.32
CA LEU A 352 9.96 1.60 -3.49
C LEU A 352 11.19 0.78 -3.11
N HIS A 353 11.90 1.17 -2.04
CA HIS A 353 13.01 0.39 -1.48
C HIS A 353 12.54 -1.01 -1.09
N HIS A 354 11.43 -1.11 -0.35
CA HIS A 354 10.88 -2.40 0.06
C HIS A 354 10.43 -3.25 -1.13
N LEU A 355 9.79 -2.66 -2.15
CA LEU A 355 9.40 -3.35 -3.38
C LEU A 355 10.63 -3.93 -4.11
N SER A 356 11.66 -3.11 -4.30
CA SER A 356 12.91 -3.54 -4.92
C SER A 356 13.62 -4.64 -4.12
N ALA A 357 13.60 -4.54 -2.78
CA ALA A 357 14.15 -5.57 -1.92
C ALA A 357 13.42 -6.91 -2.07
N LEU A 358 12.08 -6.90 -2.16
CA LEU A 358 11.28 -8.11 -2.40
C LEU A 358 11.60 -8.77 -3.75
N GLN A 359 11.76 -7.96 -4.82
CA GLN A 359 12.11 -8.48 -6.14
C GLN A 359 13.45 -9.25 -6.11
N ARG A 360 14.46 -8.69 -5.44
CA ARG A 360 15.79 -9.33 -5.32
C ARG A 360 15.83 -10.56 -4.44
N GLU A 361 15.03 -10.61 -3.38
CA GLU A 361 14.92 -11.83 -2.57
C GLU A 361 14.43 -13.03 -3.40
N ASN A 362 13.56 -12.78 -4.38
CA ASN A 362 13.07 -13.82 -5.29
C ASN A 362 14.15 -14.25 -6.28
N GLU A 363 14.92 -13.33 -6.86
CA GLU A 363 16.02 -13.64 -7.78
C GLU A 363 17.11 -14.49 -7.11
N GLY A 364 17.38 -14.29 -5.81
CA GLY A 364 18.37 -15.04 -5.05
C GLY A 364 17.95 -16.46 -4.63
N ARG A 365 16.67 -16.79 -4.72
CA ARG A 365 16.13 -18.09 -4.28
C ARG A 365 15.92 -19.09 -5.40
N GLY A 366 16.46 -18.90 -6.61
CA GLY A 366 16.44 -19.86 -7.73
C GLY A 366 15.53 -21.06 -7.49
N LEU A 367 14.22 -20.86 -7.52
CA LEU A 367 13.21 -21.90 -7.36
C LEU A 367 12.86 -22.47 -8.74
#